data_79adf68b30467f77386fa5c4a4f63b9e
#
_entry.id   79adf68b30467f77386fa5c4a4f63b9e
#
_cell.length_a   1.000
_cell.length_b   1.000
_cell.length_c   1.000
_cell.angle_alpha   90.00
_cell.angle_beta   90.00
_cell.angle_gamma   90.00
#
_symmetry.space_group_name_H-M   'P 1'
#
loop_
_entity.id
_entity.type
_entity.pdbx_description
1 polymer ?
#
loop_
_entity_poly.entity_id
_entity_poly.type
_entity_poly.pdbx_seq_one_letter_code
_entity_poly.pdbx_strand_id
1 'polypeptide(L)'
;MRLSDYKLCQIIGKGGQGIVYNAQRKSDEVEVVIKKVKKSKKEKNNFFPTEIKLLQKVQDVEGIIKMIDFIDEKDYYYIVMEKINKCEDLFQFLNNSDPLTEKFIRKMFYNIVKTVIKCRERGVFHRDLKDENILVDLNTFEIKLIDFGVGCEYDYKEPEKMIKEYRATPEICPPEWILEKEYKLEKLTVWNLGTLLFTMLCGDIPFTTEDEICSGKLIYTKTLSNELQDLIEQCLKIKQEDRISLDNILSHKWMMM
;
A
#
# COMPACT_ATOMS: atom_id res chain seq x y z
N MET A 1 -23.25 13.74 -1.02
CA MET A 1 -22.87 15.17 -1.25
C MET A 1 -22.58 15.41 -2.73
N ARG A 2 -22.42 16.68 -3.19
CA ARG A 2 -22.08 17.04 -4.57
C ARG A 2 -20.70 17.68 -4.58
N LEU A 3 -20.00 17.67 -5.72
CA LEU A 3 -18.71 18.35 -5.84
C LEU A 3 -18.80 19.85 -5.54
N SER A 4 -19.95 20.46 -5.84
CA SER A 4 -20.25 21.88 -5.51
C SER A 4 -20.22 22.19 -4.02
N ASP A 5 -20.35 21.18 -3.14
CA ASP A 5 -20.33 21.35 -1.68
C ASP A 5 -18.87 21.51 -1.15
N TYR A 6 -17.89 21.33 -2.02
CA TYR A 6 -16.48 21.48 -1.70
C TYR A 6 -15.84 22.62 -2.53
N LYS A 7 -14.84 23.26 -1.93
CA LYS A 7 -13.94 24.19 -2.58
C LYS A 7 -12.65 23.44 -2.86
N LEU A 8 -12.39 23.10 -4.13
CA LEU A 8 -11.10 22.54 -4.55
C LEU A 8 -10.02 23.62 -4.42
N CYS A 9 -8.88 23.25 -3.85
CA CYS A 9 -7.72 24.12 -3.65
C CYS A 9 -6.55 23.65 -4.51
N GLN A 10 -5.38 23.47 -3.91
CA GLN A 10 -4.16 23.08 -4.58
C GLN A 10 -4.17 21.59 -4.98
N ILE A 11 -3.62 21.27 -6.16
CA ILE A 11 -3.26 19.90 -6.52
C ILE A 11 -2.05 19.49 -5.69
N ILE A 12 -2.15 18.34 -5.02
CA ILE A 12 -1.08 17.75 -4.19
C ILE A 12 -0.54 16.45 -4.77
N GLY A 13 -1.21 15.87 -5.78
CA GLY A 13 -0.75 14.67 -6.48
C GLY A 13 -1.41 14.53 -7.85
N LYS A 14 -0.65 14.00 -8.83
CA LYS A 14 -1.15 13.69 -10.17
C LYS A 14 -0.41 12.49 -10.72
N GLY A 15 -1.14 11.44 -11.05
CA GLY A 15 -0.57 10.19 -11.57
C GLY A 15 -1.55 9.37 -12.39
N GLY A 16 -1.18 8.15 -12.71
CA GLY A 16 -2.01 7.22 -13.50
C GLY A 16 -3.36 6.89 -12.85
N GLN A 17 -3.43 6.95 -11.53
CA GLN A 17 -4.64 6.64 -10.75
C GLN A 17 -5.55 7.84 -10.50
N GLY A 18 -5.19 9.06 -10.97
CA GLY A 18 -6.04 10.24 -10.85
C GLY A 18 -5.30 11.50 -10.43
N ILE A 19 -6.09 12.48 -9.97
CA ILE A 19 -5.58 13.78 -9.50
C ILE A 19 -6.08 13.98 -8.07
N VAL A 20 -5.18 14.35 -7.17
CA VAL A 20 -5.45 14.56 -5.75
C VAL A 20 -5.39 16.05 -5.42
N TYR A 21 -6.42 16.55 -4.75
CA TYR A 21 -6.57 17.96 -4.38
C TYR A 21 -6.66 18.11 -2.87
N ASN A 22 -6.03 19.13 -2.32
CA ASN A 22 -6.52 19.72 -1.09
C ASN A 22 -7.87 20.37 -1.36
N ALA A 23 -8.82 20.24 -0.45
CA ALA A 23 -10.13 20.83 -0.58
C ALA A 23 -10.69 21.22 0.81
N GLN A 24 -11.76 22.03 0.79
CA GLN A 24 -12.48 22.45 2.01
C GLN A 24 -13.96 22.21 1.80
N ARG A 25 -14.59 21.55 2.76
CA ARG A 25 -16.05 21.38 2.77
C ARG A 25 -16.71 22.72 3.17
N LYS A 26 -17.62 23.22 2.33
CA LYS A 26 -18.18 24.58 2.49
C LYS A 26 -19.10 24.75 3.67
N SER A 27 -19.72 23.67 4.15
CA SER A 27 -20.72 23.72 5.24
C SER A 27 -20.14 24.00 6.62
N ASP A 28 -18.91 23.55 6.86
CA ASP A 28 -18.25 23.58 8.17
C ASP A 28 -16.76 23.91 8.09
N GLU A 29 -16.29 24.25 6.89
CA GLU A 29 -14.90 24.62 6.61
C GLU A 29 -13.85 23.52 6.90
N VAL A 30 -14.28 22.27 7.11
CA VAL A 30 -13.38 21.14 7.36
C VAL A 30 -12.51 20.90 6.14
N GLU A 31 -11.20 20.83 6.38
CA GLU A 31 -10.22 20.48 5.35
C GLU A 31 -10.27 18.98 5.04
N VAL A 32 -10.26 18.65 3.76
CA VAL A 32 -10.30 17.28 3.24
C VAL A 32 -9.34 17.12 2.08
N VAL A 33 -9.09 15.88 1.69
CA VAL A 33 -8.40 15.52 0.45
C VAL A 33 -9.40 14.90 -0.51
N ILE A 34 -9.37 15.30 -1.78
CA ILE A 34 -10.26 14.76 -2.81
C ILE A 34 -9.44 14.17 -3.95
N LYS A 35 -9.57 12.84 -4.15
CA LYS A 35 -9.01 12.12 -5.28
C LYS A 35 -10.04 12.06 -6.40
N LYS A 36 -9.73 12.66 -7.56
CA LYS A 36 -10.53 12.61 -8.79
C LYS A 36 -10.04 11.45 -9.65
N VAL A 37 -10.88 10.48 -9.93
CA VAL A 37 -10.56 9.29 -10.72
C VAL A 37 -11.45 9.24 -11.97
N LYS A 38 -10.85 8.95 -13.12
CA LYS A 38 -11.59 8.78 -14.37
C LYS A 38 -12.22 7.38 -14.40
N LYS A 39 -13.51 7.32 -14.68
CA LYS A 39 -14.23 6.06 -14.78
C LYS A 39 -13.73 5.21 -15.95
N SER A 40 -13.51 3.94 -15.68
CA SER A 40 -13.31 2.91 -16.69
C SER A 40 -14.59 2.69 -17.53
N LYS A 41 -14.48 1.99 -18.67
CA LYS A 41 -15.66 1.64 -19.49
C LYS A 41 -16.69 0.82 -18.69
N LYS A 42 -16.24 -0.08 -17.78
CA LYS A 42 -17.13 -0.89 -16.93
C LYS A 42 -17.87 -0.02 -15.93
N GLU A 43 -17.17 0.89 -15.24
CA GLU A 43 -17.77 1.80 -14.25
C GLU A 43 -18.76 2.80 -14.88
N LYS A 44 -18.54 3.22 -16.14
CA LYS A 44 -19.52 4.01 -16.90
C LYS A 44 -20.82 3.24 -17.17
N ASN A 45 -20.79 1.92 -17.15
CA ASN A 45 -21.93 1.03 -17.31
C ASN A 45 -22.56 0.60 -15.96
N ASN A 46 -22.51 1.48 -14.96
CA ASN A 46 -23.08 1.31 -13.62
C ASN A 46 -22.39 0.24 -12.74
N PHE A 47 -21.17 -0.16 -13.03
CA PHE A 47 -20.37 -0.92 -12.08
C PHE A 47 -19.81 0.02 -11.00
N PHE A 48 -20.04 -0.33 -9.74
CA PHE A 48 -19.54 0.43 -8.61
C PHE A 48 -18.00 0.44 -8.59
N PRO A 49 -17.33 1.60 -8.41
CA PRO A 49 -15.89 1.68 -8.42
C PRO A 49 -15.23 0.77 -7.37
N THR A 50 -14.30 -0.08 -7.82
CA THR A 50 -13.65 -1.07 -6.93
C THR A 50 -12.93 -0.39 -5.77
N GLU A 51 -12.20 0.69 -6.00
CA GLU A 51 -11.49 1.42 -4.96
C GLU A 51 -12.41 1.89 -3.83
N ILE A 52 -13.58 2.45 -4.17
CA ILE A 52 -14.57 2.90 -3.18
C ILE A 52 -15.11 1.70 -2.38
N LYS A 53 -15.41 0.59 -3.06
CA LYS A 53 -15.90 -0.64 -2.42
C LYS A 53 -14.89 -1.20 -1.42
N LEU A 54 -13.61 -1.20 -1.78
CA LEU A 54 -12.54 -1.69 -0.93
C LEU A 54 -12.36 -0.78 0.28
N LEU A 55 -12.30 0.55 0.08
CA LEU A 55 -12.21 1.52 1.16
C LEU A 55 -13.39 1.40 2.14
N GLN A 56 -14.63 1.18 1.66
CA GLN A 56 -15.78 0.93 2.54
C GLN A 56 -15.62 -0.30 3.41
N LYS A 57 -15.02 -1.37 2.89
CA LYS A 57 -14.79 -2.61 3.64
C LYS A 57 -13.75 -2.48 4.74
N VAL A 58 -12.77 -1.59 4.57
CA VAL A 58 -11.66 -1.40 5.50
C VAL A 58 -11.72 -0.09 6.27
N GLN A 59 -12.84 0.64 6.22
CA GLN A 59 -12.97 1.97 6.84
C GLN A 59 -12.79 2.00 8.35
N ASP A 60 -13.02 0.86 9.03
CA ASP A 60 -12.85 0.67 10.48
C ASP A 60 -11.44 0.13 10.85
N VAL A 61 -10.61 -0.16 9.86
CA VAL A 61 -9.24 -0.63 10.09
C VAL A 61 -8.33 0.54 10.44
N GLU A 62 -7.74 0.48 11.63
CA GLU A 62 -6.68 1.40 12.03
C GLU A 62 -5.48 1.29 11.08
N GLY A 63 -4.89 2.43 10.71
CA GLY A 63 -3.81 2.48 9.71
C GLY A 63 -4.29 2.59 8.26
N ILE A 64 -5.60 2.74 8.01
CA ILE A 64 -6.16 3.06 6.69
C ILE A 64 -6.60 4.51 6.66
N ILE A 65 -6.42 5.18 5.52
CA ILE A 65 -6.97 6.52 5.28
C ILE A 65 -8.50 6.45 5.31
N LYS A 66 -9.14 7.33 6.07
CA LYS A 66 -10.60 7.33 6.18
C LYS A 66 -11.25 7.98 4.97
N MET A 67 -12.10 7.24 4.29
CA MET A 67 -13.03 7.80 3.33
C MET A 67 -14.20 8.45 4.06
N ILE A 68 -14.40 9.76 3.82
CA ILE A 68 -15.51 10.54 4.42
C ILE A 68 -16.77 10.43 3.56
N ASP A 69 -16.61 10.53 2.24
CA ASP A 69 -17.70 10.50 1.27
C ASP A 69 -17.16 10.11 -0.12
N PHE A 70 -18.05 9.86 -1.05
CA PHE A 70 -17.72 9.80 -2.46
C PHE A 70 -18.79 10.49 -3.31
N ILE A 71 -18.38 10.98 -4.47
CA ILE A 71 -19.24 11.69 -5.42
C ILE A 71 -19.14 10.99 -6.77
N ASP A 72 -20.27 10.54 -7.27
CA ASP A 72 -20.36 9.85 -8.55
C ASP A 72 -20.88 10.79 -9.63
N GLU A 73 -20.03 11.12 -10.62
CA GLU A 73 -20.39 11.94 -11.78
C GLU A 73 -20.29 11.11 -13.07
N LYS A 74 -20.72 11.67 -14.19
CA LYS A 74 -20.82 10.95 -15.47
C LYS A 74 -19.51 10.27 -15.89
N ASP A 75 -18.39 10.99 -15.86
CA ASP A 75 -17.09 10.53 -16.38
C ASP A 75 -16.04 10.31 -15.31
N TYR A 76 -16.30 10.75 -14.09
CA TYR A 76 -15.38 10.71 -12.97
C TYR A 76 -16.12 10.29 -11.71
N TYR A 77 -15.39 9.71 -10.77
CA TYR A 77 -15.79 9.69 -9.38
C TYR A 77 -14.75 10.43 -8.53
N TYR A 78 -15.20 10.91 -7.39
CA TYR A 78 -14.35 11.64 -6.45
C TYR A 78 -14.43 10.95 -5.10
N ILE A 79 -13.29 10.63 -4.53
CA ILE A 79 -13.18 10.06 -3.18
C ILE A 79 -12.79 11.20 -2.24
N VAL A 80 -13.64 11.50 -1.27
CA VAL A 80 -13.38 12.50 -0.22
C VAL A 80 -12.80 11.78 0.97
N MET A 81 -11.61 12.16 1.39
CA MET A 81 -10.84 11.52 2.46
C MET A 81 -10.46 12.52 3.55
N GLU A 82 -10.15 11.99 4.73
CA GLU A 82 -9.56 12.79 5.80
C GLU A 82 -8.25 13.45 5.31
N LYS A 83 -7.97 14.66 5.82
CA LYS A 83 -6.70 15.32 5.63
C LYS A 83 -5.85 15.17 6.88
N ILE A 84 -4.65 14.66 6.72
CA ILE A 84 -3.63 14.62 7.77
C ILE A 84 -2.82 15.92 7.66
N ASN A 85 -2.80 16.73 8.71
CA ASN A 85 -2.29 18.12 8.65
C ASN A 85 -0.79 18.21 8.36
N LYS A 86 -0.01 17.31 8.92
CA LYS A 86 1.45 17.26 8.70
C LYS A 86 1.82 15.82 8.38
N CYS A 87 1.86 15.49 7.13
CA CYS A 87 2.27 14.15 6.68
C CYS A 87 3.17 14.24 5.46
N GLU A 88 3.99 13.24 5.33
CA GLU A 88 4.74 12.90 4.11
C GLU A 88 4.40 11.46 3.74
N ASP A 89 4.55 11.08 2.47
CA ASP A 89 4.62 9.68 2.15
C ASP A 89 5.90 9.07 2.75
N LEU A 90 5.91 7.77 2.93
CA LEU A 90 7.03 7.08 3.59
C LEU A 90 8.33 7.23 2.80
N PHE A 91 8.26 7.32 1.46
CA PHE A 91 9.43 7.59 0.63
C PHE A 91 10.07 8.94 0.98
N GLN A 92 9.26 10.01 1.02
CA GLN A 92 9.73 11.36 1.40
C GLN A 92 10.23 11.37 2.84
N PHE A 93 9.49 10.75 3.76
CA PHE A 93 9.87 10.67 5.17
C PHE A 93 11.23 9.99 5.38
N LEU A 94 11.49 8.87 4.68
CA LEU A 94 12.78 8.17 4.78
C LEU A 94 13.94 9.01 4.21
N ASN A 95 13.69 9.74 3.12
CA ASN A 95 14.71 10.59 2.49
C ASN A 95 15.00 11.88 3.27
N ASN A 96 14.01 12.43 3.97
CA ASN A 96 14.12 13.66 4.75
C ASN A 96 14.59 13.44 6.19
N SER A 97 14.57 12.20 6.67
CA SER A 97 14.96 11.84 8.04
C SER A 97 16.46 11.56 8.17
N ASP A 98 17.02 11.83 9.33
CA ASP A 98 18.30 11.27 9.73
C ASP A 98 18.22 9.73 9.72
N PRO A 99 19.36 9.01 9.65
CA PRO A 99 19.35 7.55 9.65
C PRO A 99 18.54 6.95 10.79
N LEU A 100 17.46 6.25 10.45
CA LEU A 100 16.54 5.66 11.42
C LEU A 100 17.12 4.37 12.00
N THR A 101 16.86 4.13 13.28
CA THR A 101 17.28 2.89 13.95
C THR A 101 16.39 1.71 13.56
N GLU A 102 16.93 0.49 13.56
CA GLU A 102 16.12 -0.72 13.35
C GLU A 102 14.92 -0.81 14.30
N LYS A 103 15.06 -0.37 15.54
CA LYS A 103 13.96 -0.32 16.51
C LYS A 103 12.81 0.57 16.06
N PHE A 104 13.13 1.74 15.49
CA PHE A 104 12.09 2.66 14.97
C PHE A 104 11.41 2.08 13.74
N ILE A 105 12.19 1.57 12.79
CA ILE A 105 11.67 0.91 11.57
C ILE A 105 10.81 -0.31 11.94
N ARG A 106 11.22 -1.11 12.91
CA ARG A 106 10.44 -2.26 13.40
C ARG A 106 9.05 -1.84 13.89
N LYS A 107 8.96 -0.75 14.67
CA LYS A 107 7.67 -0.24 15.15
C LYS A 107 6.77 0.20 14.01
N MET A 108 7.30 0.92 13.01
CA MET A 108 6.55 1.31 11.83
C MET A 108 6.10 0.09 11.02
N PHE A 109 7.03 -0.81 10.73
CA PHE A 109 6.75 -2.03 9.97
C PHE A 109 5.73 -2.93 10.67
N TYR A 110 5.78 -3.04 12.00
CA TYR A 110 4.76 -3.72 12.80
C TYR A 110 3.36 -3.17 12.51
N ASN A 111 3.19 -1.85 12.54
CA ASN A 111 1.91 -1.22 12.28
C ASN A 111 1.44 -1.44 10.83
N ILE A 112 2.36 -1.40 9.86
CA ILE A 112 2.05 -1.69 8.45
C ILE A 112 1.55 -3.13 8.31
N VAL A 113 2.30 -4.12 8.80
CA VAL A 113 1.92 -5.54 8.73
C VAL A 113 0.60 -5.80 9.44
N LYS A 114 0.40 -5.25 10.64
CA LYS A 114 -0.88 -5.34 11.38
C LYS A 114 -2.05 -4.79 10.59
N THR A 115 -1.87 -3.64 9.92
CA THR A 115 -2.90 -3.03 9.05
C THR A 115 -3.21 -3.94 7.86
N VAL A 116 -2.19 -4.47 7.20
CA VAL A 116 -2.34 -5.39 6.05
C VAL A 116 -3.07 -6.68 6.45
N ILE A 117 -2.73 -7.27 7.60
CA ILE A 117 -3.45 -8.46 8.14
C ILE A 117 -4.91 -8.13 8.37
N LYS A 118 -5.23 -6.99 8.97
CA LYS A 118 -6.62 -6.56 9.18
C LYS A 118 -7.38 -6.31 7.87
N CYS A 119 -6.72 -5.79 6.83
CA CYS A 119 -7.31 -5.67 5.50
C CYS A 119 -7.68 -7.05 4.94
N ARG A 120 -6.75 -8.03 5.01
CA ARG A 120 -7.03 -9.41 4.62
C ARG A 120 -8.23 -9.98 5.39
N GLU A 121 -8.31 -9.78 6.70
CA GLU A 121 -9.45 -10.19 7.55
C GLU A 121 -10.78 -9.55 7.14
N ARG A 122 -10.78 -8.42 6.44
CA ARG A 122 -11.95 -7.79 5.80
C ARG A 122 -12.16 -8.27 4.35
N GLY A 123 -11.36 -9.24 3.89
CA GLY A 123 -11.43 -9.74 2.53
C GLY A 123 -10.88 -8.76 1.49
N VAL A 124 -9.83 -8.01 1.84
CA VAL A 124 -9.23 -6.99 0.96
C VAL A 124 -7.72 -7.19 0.87
N PHE A 125 -7.20 -7.23 -0.36
CA PHE A 125 -5.78 -7.12 -0.66
C PHE A 125 -5.47 -5.82 -1.40
N HIS A 126 -4.45 -5.10 -0.95
CA HIS A 126 -4.04 -3.81 -1.52
C HIS A 126 -3.35 -3.96 -2.87
N ARG A 127 -2.46 -4.95 -3.01
CA ARG A 127 -1.70 -5.34 -4.20
C ARG A 127 -0.56 -4.41 -4.60
N ASP A 128 -0.47 -3.19 -4.07
CA ASP A 128 0.58 -2.20 -4.40
C ASP A 128 1.16 -1.59 -3.12
N LEU A 129 1.68 -2.46 -2.23
CA LEU A 129 2.31 -2.03 -0.97
C LEU A 129 3.72 -1.52 -1.26
N LYS A 130 3.89 -0.21 -1.17
CA LYS A 130 5.15 0.50 -1.34
C LYS A 130 5.16 1.76 -0.48
N ASP A 131 6.31 2.35 -0.31
CA ASP A 131 6.53 3.54 0.52
C ASP A 131 5.72 4.76 0.06
N GLU A 132 5.55 4.97 -1.24
CA GLU A 132 4.70 6.04 -1.79
C GLU A 132 3.21 5.91 -1.42
N ASN A 133 2.75 4.69 -1.10
CA ASN A 133 1.36 4.40 -0.74
C ASN A 133 1.12 4.35 0.77
N ILE A 134 2.06 4.84 1.58
CA ILE A 134 1.97 4.91 3.03
C ILE A 134 2.25 6.35 3.45
N LEU A 135 1.28 7.01 4.06
CA LEU A 135 1.49 8.32 4.69
C LEU A 135 1.98 8.13 6.12
N VAL A 136 2.88 9.01 6.55
CA VAL A 136 3.39 9.10 7.91
C VAL A 136 2.95 10.43 8.50
N ASP A 137 2.20 10.43 9.59
CA ASP A 137 1.92 11.64 10.37
C ASP A 137 3.20 12.07 11.10
N LEU A 138 3.71 13.26 10.79
CA LEU A 138 4.99 13.76 11.32
C LEU A 138 4.94 14.14 12.81
N ASN A 139 3.76 14.21 13.42
CA ASN A 139 3.61 14.49 14.85
C ASN A 139 3.57 13.20 15.68
N THR A 140 2.94 12.13 15.16
CA THR A 140 2.68 10.90 15.92
C THR A 140 3.48 9.69 15.40
N PHE A 141 4.02 9.78 14.18
CA PHE A 141 4.61 8.68 13.42
C PHE A 141 3.64 7.50 13.16
N GLU A 142 2.34 7.77 13.26
CA GLU A 142 1.31 6.84 12.81
C GLU A 142 1.30 6.75 11.28
N ILE A 143 1.02 5.55 10.79
CA ILE A 143 0.95 5.31 9.33
C ILE A 143 -0.50 5.27 8.84
N LYS A 144 -0.69 5.66 7.60
CA LYS A 144 -1.95 5.48 6.87
C LYS A 144 -1.68 4.91 5.49
N LEU A 145 -2.18 3.70 5.25
CA LEU A 145 -2.16 3.09 3.93
C LEU A 145 -3.21 3.78 3.05
N ILE A 146 -2.80 4.19 1.86
CA ILE A 146 -3.61 4.92 0.88
C ILE A 146 -3.65 4.16 -0.45
N ASP A 147 -4.56 4.54 -1.33
CA ASP A 147 -4.63 4.12 -2.74
C ASP A 147 -4.93 2.63 -2.97
N PHE A 148 -6.20 2.26 -2.85
CA PHE A 148 -6.72 0.93 -3.16
C PHE A 148 -7.12 0.74 -4.64
N GLY A 149 -6.64 1.62 -5.55
CA GLY A 149 -7.05 1.65 -6.96
C GLY A 149 -6.75 0.37 -7.74
N VAL A 150 -5.73 -0.40 -7.34
CA VAL A 150 -5.39 -1.71 -7.93
C VAL A 150 -5.71 -2.88 -7.01
N GLY A 151 -6.29 -2.60 -5.85
CA GLY A 151 -6.69 -3.62 -4.87
C GLY A 151 -7.77 -4.57 -5.40
N CYS A 152 -8.01 -5.62 -4.66
CA CYS A 152 -9.07 -6.57 -4.98
C CYS A 152 -9.71 -7.17 -3.72
N GLU A 153 -10.91 -7.72 -3.93
CA GLU A 153 -11.55 -8.55 -2.93
C GLU A 153 -10.93 -9.95 -2.89
N TYR A 154 -10.89 -10.51 -1.70
CA TYR A 154 -10.42 -11.86 -1.44
C TYR A 154 -11.59 -12.77 -1.15
N ASP A 155 -11.64 -13.93 -1.82
CA ASP A 155 -12.60 -14.97 -1.53
C ASP A 155 -11.93 -16.04 -0.66
N TYR A 156 -12.34 -16.13 0.59
CA TYR A 156 -11.86 -17.14 1.54
C TYR A 156 -12.22 -18.58 1.15
N LYS A 157 -13.14 -18.77 0.21
CA LYS A 157 -13.47 -20.09 -0.33
C LYS A 157 -12.43 -20.58 -1.34
N GLU A 158 -11.66 -19.67 -1.91
CA GLU A 158 -10.62 -19.95 -2.91
C GLU A 158 -9.25 -19.35 -2.48
N PRO A 159 -8.69 -19.76 -1.31
CA PRO A 159 -7.48 -19.14 -0.77
C PRO A 159 -6.25 -19.32 -1.67
N GLU A 160 -6.21 -20.39 -2.44
CA GLU A 160 -5.13 -20.74 -3.36
C GLU A 160 -5.34 -20.23 -4.80
N LYS A 161 -6.33 -19.35 -5.00
CA LYS A 161 -6.66 -18.83 -6.33
C LYS A 161 -5.48 -18.07 -6.94
N MET A 162 -5.08 -18.49 -8.14
CA MET A 162 -4.07 -17.82 -8.94
C MET A 162 -4.66 -16.59 -9.64
N ILE A 163 -3.98 -15.47 -9.53
CA ILE A 163 -4.33 -14.21 -10.18
C ILE A 163 -3.50 -14.07 -11.47
N LYS A 164 -4.18 -13.88 -12.59
CA LYS A 164 -3.60 -13.83 -13.95
C LYS A 164 -3.57 -12.42 -14.53
N GLU A 165 -3.59 -11.40 -13.68
CA GLU A 165 -3.41 -10.00 -14.07
C GLU A 165 -2.58 -9.27 -13.03
N TYR A 166 -1.64 -8.46 -13.51
CA TYR A 166 -0.83 -7.58 -12.67
C TYR A 166 -1.11 -6.12 -13.06
N ARG A 167 -1.47 -5.29 -12.07
CA ARG A 167 -1.80 -3.87 -12.27
C ARG A 167 -1.01 -2.96 -11.33
N ALA A 168 -0.18 -3.53 -10.49
CA ALA A 168 0.62 -2.82 -9.52
C ALA A 168 1.90 -2.24 -10.16
N THR A 169 2.72 -1.63 -9.33
CA THR A 169 4.01 -1.04 -9.70
C THR A 169 4.95 -2.13 -10.24
N PRO A 170 5.50 -1.99 -11.46
CA PRO A 170 6.35 -3.03 -12.08
C PRO A 170 7.61 -3.36 -11.26
N GLU A 171 8.20 -2.35 -10.61
CA GLU A 171 9.45 -2.43 -9.86
C GLU A 171 9.36 -3.32 -8.61
N ILE A 172 8.15 -3.57 -8.12
CA ILE A 172 7.90 -4.45 -6.96
C ILE A 172 7.17 -5.74 -7.35
N CYS A 173 7.16 -6.08 -8.65
CA CYS A 173 6.51 -7.31 -9.09
C CYS A 173 7.25 -8.55 -8.56
N PRO A 174 6.53 -9.63 -8.23
CA PRO A 174 7.16 -10.84 -7.73
C PRO A 174 7.69 -11.70 -8.88
N PRO A 175 8.71 -12.57 -8.64
CA PRO A 175 9.31 -13.40 -9.67
C PRO A 175 8.31 -14.35 -10.35
N GLU A 176 7.31 -14.87 -9.65
CA GLU A 176 6.29 -15.73 -10.22
C GLU A 176 5.44 -15.00 -11.28
N TRP A 177 5.24 -13.68 -11.14
CA TRP A 177 4.60 -12.91 -12.21
C TRP A 177 5.48 -12.80 -13.46
N ILE A 178 6.79 -12.65 -13.29
CA ILE A 178 7.73 -12.58 -14.42
C ILE A 178 7.78 -13.93 -15.15
N LEU A 179 7.90 -15.02 -14.39
CA LEU A 179 8.16 -16.37 -14.90
C LEU A 179 6.87 -17.10 -15.37
N GLU A 180 5.78 -16.97 -14.61
CA GLU A 180 4.58 -17.82 -14.75
C GLU A 180 3.35 -17.01 -15.17
N LYS A 181 3.40 -15.65 -15.06
CA LYS A 181 2.28 -14.74 -15.32
C LYS A 181 1.05 -15.00 -14.43
N GLU A 182 1.27 -15.58 -13.26
CA GLU A 182 0.25 -15.77 -12.25
C GLU A 182 0.88 -15.78 -10.86
N TYR A 183 0.08 -15.45 -9.83
CA TYR A 183 0.53 -15.39 -8.43
C TYR A 183 -0.63 -15.55 -7.46
N LYS A 184 -0.31 -15.89 -6.20
CA LYS A 184 -1.26 -15.90 -5.07
C LYS A 184 -1.23 -14.54 -4.35
N LEU A 185 -2.40 -14.02 -3.96
CA LEU A 185 -2.54 -12.69 -3.35
C LEU A 185 -1.73 -12.54 -2.06
N GLU A 186 -1.78 -13.53 -1.18
CA GLU A 186 -1.02 -13.49 0.08
C GLU A 186 0.49 -13.51 -0.18
N LYS A 187 0.94 -14.31 -1.15
CA LYS A 187 2.37 -14.42 -1.48
C LYS A 187 2.92 -13.16 -2.15
N LEU A 188 2.14 -12.50 -3.02
CA LEU A 188 2.44 -11.16 -3.50
C LEU A 188 2.55 -10.15 -2.34
N THR A 189 1.60 -10.20 -1.40
CA THR A 189 1.60 -9.28 -0.26
C THR A 189 2.86 -9.43 0.59
N VAL A 190 3.29 -10.67 0.88
CA VAL A 190 4.52 -10.95 1.62
C VAL A 190 5.75 -10.46 0.86
N TRP A 191 5.80 -10.68 -0.46
CA TRP A 191 6.86 -10.14 -1.32
C TRP A 191 6.95 -8.63 -1.24
N ASN A 192 5.82 -7.92 -1.40
CA ASN A 192 5.78 -6.46 -1.32
C ASN A 192 6.16 -5.94 0.09
N LEU A 193 5.80 -6.66 1.17
CA LEU A 193 6.26 -6.32 2.52
C LEU A 193 7.77 -6.52 2.67
N GLY A 194 8.34 -7.54 2.04
CA GLY A 194 9.80 -7.77 2.03
C GLY A 194 10.55 -6.67 1.27
N THR A 195 10.07 -6.28 0.08
CA THR A 195 10.64 -5.16 -0.69
C THR A 195 10.54 -3.85 0.09
N LEU A 196 9.39 -3.57 0.68
CA LEU A 196 9.17 -2.39 1.51
C LEU A 196 10.12 -2.35 2.72
N LEU A 197 10.27 -3.46 3.45
CA LEU A 197 11.17 -3.53 4.61
C LEU A 197 12.63 -3.29 4.19
N PHE A 198 13.05 -3.86 3.06
CA PHE A 198 14.39 -3.61 2.51
C PHE A 198 14.56 -2.12 2.19
N THR A 199 13.59 -1.50 1.48
CA THR A 199 13.61 -0.07 1.13
C THR A 199 13.67 0.82 2.37
N MET A 200 12.89 0.54 3.40
CA MET A 200 12.89 1.30 4.67
C MET A 200 14.26 1.34 5.35
N LEU A 201 15.10 0.37 5.11
CA LEU A 201 16.41 0.24 5.74
C LEU A 201 17.57 0.64 4.84
N CYS A 202 17.54 0.21 3.59
CA CYS A 202 18.62 0.45 2.64
C CYS A 202 18.47 1.77 1.86
N GLY A 203 17.26 2.32 1.79
CA GLY A 203 16.95 3.58 1.08
C GLY A 203 16.70 3.40 -0.41
N ASP A 204 16.71 2.15 -0.91
CA ASP A 204 16.45 1.82 -2.30
C ASP A 204 15.75 0.46 -2.39
N ILE A 205 15.14 0.15 -3.53
CA ILE A 205 14.50 -1.16 -3.78
C ILE A 205 15.55 -2.28 -3.88
N PRO A 206 15.20 -3.52 -3.49
CA PRO A 206 16.17 -4.64 -3.50
C PRO A 206 16.60 -5.09 -4.89
N PHE A 207 15.78 -4.85 -5.90
CA PHE A 207 15.98 -5.28 -7.27
C PHE A 207 15.56 -4.20 -8.26
N THR A 208 16.36 -3.95 -9.31
CA THR A 208 16.12 -2.91 -10.32
C THR A 208 15.78 -3.48 -11.70
N THR A 209 16.01 -4.78 -11.90
CA THR A 209 15.76 -5.49 -13.16
C THR A 209 15.01 -6.80 -12.93
N GLU A 210 14.33 -7.30 -13.96
CA GLU A 210 13.66 -8.61 -13.91
C GLU A 210 14.65 -9.76 -13.62
N ASP A 211 15.86 -9.68 -14.14
CA ASP A 211 16.92 -10.68 -13.90
C ASP A 211 17.34 -10.68 -12.41
N GLU A 212 17.45 -9.51 -11.78
CA GLU A 212 17.74 -9.40 -10.35
C GLU A 212 16.60 -9.95 -9.52
N ILE A 213 15.33 -9.63 -9.84
CA ILE A 213 14.14 -10.17 -9.20
C ILE A 213 14.15 -11.71 -9.27
N CYS A 214 14.40 -12.28 -10.47
CA CYS A 214 14.41 -13.73 -10.67
C CYS A 214 15.61 -14.42 -10.01
N SER A 215 16.75 -13.72 -9.86
CA SER A 215 17.91 -14.26 -9.16
C SER A 215 17.75 -14.27 -7.63
N GLY A 216 16.99 -13.32 -7.09
CA GLY A 216 16.76 -13.15 -5.65
C GLY A 216 18.02 -12.80 -4.85
N LYS A 217 19.08 -12.32 -5.52
CA LYS A 217 20.33 -11.97 -4.86
C LYS A 217 20.23 -10.61 -4.21
N LEU A 218 20.08 -10.59 -2.88
CA LEU A 218 20.05 -9.36 -2.09
C LEU A 218 21.46 -8.79 -1.88
N ILE A 219 21.59 -7.48 -2.03
CA ILE A 219 22.82 -6.73 -1.78
C ILE A 219 22.51 -5.65 -0.75
N TYR A 220 22.99 -5.85 0.47
CA TYR A 220 22.78 -4.88 1.54
C TYR A 220 23.82 -3.76 1.47
N THR A 221 23.36 -2.53 1.42
CA THR A 221 24.22 -1.32 1.40
C THR A 221 24.62 -0.86 2.80
N LYS A 222 24.00 -1.44 3.85
CA LYS A 222 24.22 -1.13 5.27
C LYS A 222 24.41 -2.42 6.06
N THR A 223 25.06 -2.31 7.21
CA THR A 223 25.11 -3.42 8.18
C THR A 223 23.76 -3.52 8.89
N LEU A 224 23.11 -4.65 8.74
CA LEU A 224 21.83 -4.99 9.36
C LEU A 224 22.03 -6.16 10.32
N SER A 225 21.17 -6.27 11.34
CA SER A 225 21.17 -7.43 12.23
C SER A 225 20.85 -8.72 11.47
N ASN A 226 21.37 -9.84 11.93
CA ASN A 226 21.14 -11.15 11.29
C ASN A 226 19.64 -11.50 11.26
N GLU A 227 18.93 -11.18 12.33
CA GLU A 227 17.49 -11.41 12.44
C GLU A 227 16.67 -10.61 11.43
N LEU A 228 17.12 -9.39 11.14
CA LEU A 228 16.48 -8.54 10.12
C LEU A 228 16.73 -9.07 8.72
N GLN A 229 17.98 -9.43 8.42
CA GLN A 229 18.32 -10.05 7.13
C GLN A 229 17.51 -11.33 6.91
N ASP A 230 17.40 -12.17 7.92
CA ASP A 230 16.61 -13.42 7.89
C ASP A 230 15.13 -13.13 7.56
N LEU A 231 14.49 -12.13 8.19
CA LEU A 231 13.09 -11.78 7.87
C LEU A 231 12.95 -11.32 6.42
N ILE A 232 13.83 -10.43 5.96
CA ILE A 232 13.82 -9.95 4.57
C ILE A 232 13.96 -11.13 3.60
N GLU A 233 14.93 -12.02 3.83
CA GLU A 233 15.17 -13.19 3.00
C GLU A 233 13.98 -14.16 2.99
N GLN A 234 13.31 -14.36 4.13
CA GLN A 234 12.10 -15.19 4.21
C GLN A 234 10.92 -14.57 3.44
N CYS A 235 10.79 -13.25 3.42
CA CYS A 235 9.76 -12.58 2.61
C CYS A 235 10.08 -12.65 1.11
N LEU A 236 11.37 -12.57 0.73
CA LEU A 236 11.84 -12.45 -0.66
C LEU A 236 12.34 -13.79 -1.25
N LYS A 237 11.87 -14.95 -0.74
CA LYS A 237 12.11 -16.24 -1.39
C LYS A 237 11.53 -16.23 -2.81
N ILE A 238 12.30 -16.73 -3.79
CA ILE A 238 11.91 -16.77 -5.19
C ILE A 238 10.67 -17.63 -5.39
N LYS A 239 10.67 -18.85 -4.84
CA LYS A 239 9.47 -19.69 -4.85
C LYS A 239 8.46 -19.14 -3.85
N GLN A 240 7.29 -18.80 -4.33
CA GLN A 240 6.24 -18.20 -3.50
C GLN A 240 5.82 -19.12 -2.34
N GLU A 241 5.90 -20.43 -2.50
CA GLU A 241 5.56 -21.42 -1.46
C GLU A 241 6.54 -21.37 -0.27
N ASP A 242 7.81 -21.05 -0.53
CA ASP A 242 8.87 -21.01 0.48
C ASP A 242 8.86 -19.70 1.30
N ARG A 243 8.07 -18.69 0.90
CA ARG A 243 7.93 -17.44 1.65
C ARG A 243 7.24 -17.67 2.98
N ILE A 244 7.69 -16.95 3.99
CA ILE A 244 7.00 -16.86 5.27
C ILE A 244 5.52 -16.55 5.06
N SER A 245 4.63 -17.08 5.89
CA SER A 245 3.21 -16.70 5.83
C SER A 245 3.02 -15.28 6.37
N LEU A 246 1.98 -14.56 5.90
CA LEU A 246 1.68 -13.22 6.37
C LEU A 246 1.47 -13.18 7.90
N ASP A 247 0.82 -14.22 8.47
CA ASP A 247 0.58 -14.32 9.90
C ASP A 247 1.88 -14.51 10.73
N ASN A 248 2.87 -15.18 10.15
CA ASN A 248 4.12 -15.48 10.85
C ASN A 248 5.11 -14.29 10.84
N ILE A 249 4.90 -13.26 10.03
CA ILE A 249 5.78 -12.07 10.02
C ILE A 249 5.84 -11.43 11.41
N LEU A 250 4.70 -11.21 12.07
CA LEU A 250 4.66 -10.55 13.38
C LEU A 250 5.26 -11.40 14.51
N SER A 251 5.34 -12.72 14.36
CA SER A 251 5.96 -13.63 15.31
C SER A 251 7.44 -13.93 15.01
N HIS A 252 7.97 -13.36 13.92
CA HIS A 252 9.37 -13.52 13.58
C HIS A 252 10.30 -12.93 14.65
N LYS A 253 11.48 -13.55 14.88
CA LYS A 253 12.41 -13.15 15.94
C LYS A 253 12.74 -11.66 15.92
N TRP A 254 13.00 -11.09 14.73
CA TRP A 254 13.27 -9.66 14.61
C TRP A 254 12.11 -8.79 15.08
N MET A 255 10.87 -9.19 14.85
CA MET A 255 9.68 -8.43 15.28
C MET A 255 9.45 -8.48 16.78
N MET A 256 9.99 -9.51 17.46
CA MET A 256 9.83 -9.75 18.90
C MET A 256 10.94 -9.13 19.78
N MET A 257 11.98 -8.57 19.17
CA MET A 257 13.07 -7.85 19.87
C MET A 257 12.61 -6.45 20.29
#